data_f7f1e384bf4a1cae95bc2460bd42e3f3
#
_entry.id   f7f1e384bf4a1cae95bc2460bd42e3f3
#
_cell.length_a   1.000
_cell.length_b   1.000
_cell.length_c   1.000
_cell.angle_alpha   90.00
_cell.angle_beta   90.00
_cell.angle_gamma   90.00
#
_symmetry.space_group_name_H-M   'P 1'
#
loop_
_entity.id
_entity.type
_entity.pdbx_description
1 polymer ?
#
loop_
_entity_poly.entity_id
_entity_poly.type
_entity_poly.pdbx_seq_one_letter_code
_entity_poly.pdbx_strand_id
1 'polypeptide(L)' 'MRDPGETTVFHIRGTDPANSEQVVYACVGFPMAHAKAAELRMSGYKDVVTSMAPAGDQTVSQTN' A
#
# COMPACT_ATOMS: atom_id res chain seq x y z
N MET A 1 -2.74 9.24 -23.67
CA MET A 1 -1.63 8.89 -22.83
C MET A 1 -2.01 8.85 -21.37
N ARG A 2 -1.53 7.89 -20.66
CA ARG A 2 -1.96 7.70 -19.32
C ARG A 2 -1.11 8.47 -18.33
N ASP A 3 -1.75 9.00 -17.34
CA ASP A 3 -1.05 9.72 -16.29
C ASP A 3 -0.25 8.74 -15.47
N PRO A 4 1.04 8.99 -15.27
CA PRO A 4 1.85 8.04 -14.47
C PRO A 4 1.29 7.82 -13.09
N GLY A 5 0.67 8.84 -12.51
CA GLY A 5 0.14 8.67 -11.18
C GLY A 5 -1.03 7.69 -11.12
N GLU A 6 -1.70 7.50 -12.24
CA GLU A 6 -2.84 6.60 -12.24
C GLU A 6 -2.44 5.15 -12.26
N THR A 7 -1.21 4.87 -12.66
CA THR A 7 -0.77 3.49 -12.73
C THR A 7 0.26 3.16 -11.68
N THR A 8 0.55 4.09 -10.81
CA THR A 8 1.52 3.83 -9.75
C THR A 8 0.89 2.93 -8.70
N VAL A 9 1.60 1.88 -8.36
CA VAL A 9 1.13 0.96 -7.34
C VAL A 9 1.70 1.40 -6.00
N PHE A 10 0.81 1.51 -5.03
CA PHE A 10 1.21 1.85 -3.68
C PHE A 10 1.00 0.65 -2.79
N HIS A 11 1.90 0.45 -1.86
CA HIS A 11 1.78 -0.62 -0.87
C HIS A 11 1.47 0.02 0.47
N ILE A 12 0.38 -0.38 1.08
CA ILE A 12 -0.01 0.12 2.39
C ILE A 12 0.24 -0.98 3.39
N ARG A 13 1.06 -0.70 4.38
CA ARG A 13 1.43 -1.67 5.38
C ARG A 13 0.89 -1.25 6.73
N GLY A 14 0.42 -2.20 7.49
CA GLY A 14 -0.06 -1.93 8.83
C GLY A 14 0.06 -3.16 9.70
N THR A 15 -0.08 -2.97 11.00
CA THR A 15 -0.02 -4.06 11.95
C THR A 15 -1.40 -4.27 12.55
N ASP A 16 -1.91 -5.47 12.41
CA ASP A 16 -3.23 -5.82 12.92
C ASP A 16 -3.21 -5.77 14.44
N PRO A 17 -4.10 -5.01 15.06
CA PRO A 17 -4.09 -4.90 16.51
C PRO A 17 -4.54 -6.17 17.22
N ALA A 18 -5.25 -7.04 16.53
CA ALA A 18 -5.77 -8.24 17.16
C ALA A 18 -4.70 -9.29 17.33
N ASN A 19 -3.80 -9.44 16.36
CA ASN A 19 -2.80 -10.49 16.43
C ASN A 19 -1.40 -10.01 16.15
N SER A 20 -1.20 -8.71 16.00
CA SER A 20 0.10 -8.11 15.76
C SER A 20 0.75 -8.58 14.47
N GLU A 21 -0.03 -9.05 13.53
CA GLU A 21 0.50 -9.48 12.25
C GLU A 21 0.54 -8.32 11.28
N GLN A 22 1.56 -8.32 10.46
CA GLN A 22 1.67 -7.30 9.44
C GLN A 22 0.85 -7.67 8.23
N VAL A 23 0.16 -6.69 7.68
CA VAL A 23 -0.60 -6.87 6.47
C VAL A 23 -0.11 -5.87 5.45
N VAL A 24 -0.21 -6.24 4.17
CA VAL A 24 0.21 -5.36 3.08
C VAL A 24 -0.87 -5.39 2.03
N TYR A 25 -1.30 -4.21 1.61
CA TYR A 25 -2.29 -4.08 0.56
C TYR A 25 -1.70 -3.32 -0.61
N ALA A 26 -2.02 -3.74 -1.82
CA ALA A 26 -1.57 -3.04 -3.01
C ALA A 26 -2.74 -2.28 -3.59
N CYS A 27 -2.54 -1.00 -3.84
CA CYS A 27 -3.57 -0.15 -4.40
C CYS A 27 -2.99 0.60 -5.59
N VAL A 28 -3.79 0.76 -6.63
CA VAL A 28 -3.37 1.50 -7.80
C VAL A 28 -3.90 2.92 -7.69
N GLY A 29 -2.99 3.89 -7.75
CA GLY A 29 -3.38 5.28 -7.69
C GLY A 29 -3.40 5.82 -6.27
N PHE A 30 -3.01 7.09 -6.14
CA PHE A 30 -2.92 7.70 -4.84
C PHE A 30 -4.25 7.77 -4.07
N PRO A 31 -5.36 8.11 -4.74
CA PRO A 31 -6.62 8.19 -4.00
C PRO A 31 -7.01 6.88 -3.34
N MET A 32 -6.79 5.77 -4.02
CA MET A 32 -7.13 4.48 -3.44
C MET A 32 -6.19 4.14 -2.29
N ALA A 33 -4.92 4.45 -2.46
CA ALA A 33 -3.94 4.18 -1.41
C ALA A 33 -4.26 4.99 -0.17
N HIS A 34 -4.60 6.26 -0.36
CA HIS A 34 -4.92 7.12 0.75
C HIS A 34 -6.16 6.62 1.51
N ALA A 35 -7.16 6.19 0.75
CA ALA A 35 -8.37 5.69 1.36
C ALA A 35 -8.11 4.41 2.15
N LYS A 36 -7.29 3.53 1.60
CA LYS A 36 -6.98 2.29 2.30
C LYS A 36 -6.21 2.56 3.59
N ALA A 37 -5.25 3.48 3.53
CA ALA A 37 -4.48 3.81 4.72
C ALA A 37 -5.39 4.38 5.81
N ALA A 38 -6.32 5.25 5.42
CA ALA A 38 -7.24 5.80 6.39
C ALA A 38 -8.13 4.73 6.98
N GLU A 39 -8.57 3.79 6.15
CA GLU A 39 -9.40 2.72 6.62
C GLU A 39 -8.68 1.86 7.66
N LEU A 40 -7.43 1.56 7.42
CA LEU A 40 -6.66 0.77 8.37
C LEU A 40 -6.47 1.50 9.69
N ARG A 41 -6.20 2.81 9.62
CA ARG A 41 -6.04 3.57 10.85
C ARG A 41 -7.33 3.60 11.65
N MET A 42 -8.45 3.72 10.97
CA MET A 42 -9.72 3.76 11.65
C MET A 42 -10.08 2.43 12.24
N SER A 43 -9.53 1.36 11.71
CA SER A 43 -9.76 0.04 12.24
C SER A 43 -8.80 -0.31 13.38
N GLY A 44 -7.93 0.61 13.74
CA GLY A 44 -7.03 0.38 14.86
C GLY A 44 -5.68 -0.20 14.49
N TYR A 45 -5.38 -0.32 13.22
CA TYR A 45 -4.07 -0.82 12.79
C TYR A 45 -2.98 0.14 13.19
N LYS A 46 -1.83 -0.40 13.52
CA LYS A 46 -0.69 0.40 13.96
C LYS A 46 0.36 0.45 12.87
N ASP A 47 1.17 1.50 12.94
CA ASP A 47 2.29 1.64 12.01
C ASP A 47 1.85 1.58 10.57
N VAL A 48 0.77 2.28 10.26
CA VAL A 48 0.25 2.29 8.89
C VAL A 48 1.14 3.18 8.04
N VAL A 49 1.77 2.59 7.03
CA VAL A 49 2.71 3.28 6.18
C VAL A 49 2.35 3.03 4.73
N THR A 50 2.44 4.08 3.92
CA THR A 50 2.19 3.99 2.50
C THR A 50 3.51 4.16 1.76
N SER A 51 3.82 3.21 0.90
CA SER A 51 5.03 3.27 0.08
C SER A 51 4.67 3.22 -1.38
N MET A 52 5.47 3.89 -2.20
CA MET A 52 5.26 3.88 -3.62
C MET A 52 6.18 2.85 -4.24
N ALA A 53 5.65 2.04 -5.14
CA ALA A 53 6.44 1.02 -5.81
C ALA A 53 6.56 1.38 -7.27
N PRO A 54 7.74 1.72 -7.75
CA PRO A 54 7.94 1.98 -9.17
C PRO A 54 7.63 0.73 -9.99
N ALA A 55 7.10 0.94 -11.17
CA ALA A 55 6.69 -0.17 -12.00
C ALA A 55 7.80 -1.18 -12.24
N GLY A 56 8.98 -0.71 -12.50
CA GLY A 56 10.06 -1.63 -12.77
C GLY A 56 10.49 -2.38 -11.54
N ASP A 57 10.34 -1.74 -10.42
CA ASP A 57 10.75 -2.33 -9.19
C ASP A 57 9.93 -3.49 -8.78
N GLN A 58 8.66 -3.38 -8.96
CA GLN A 58 7.81 -4.42 -8.48
C GLN A 58 8.05 -5.69 -9.22
N THR A 59 8.48 -5.62 -10.44
CA THR A 59 8.78 -6.83 -11.17
C THR A 59 9.96 -7.53 -10.58
N VAL A 60 10.94 -6.76 -10.24
CA VAL A 60 12.15 -7.35 -9.73
C VAL A 60 11.96 -7.90 -8.36
N SER A 61 11.25 -7.19 -7.56
CA SER A 61 11.20 -7.58 -6.18
C SER A 61 10.52 -8.88 -6.00
N GLN A 62 9.61 -9.23 -6.87
CA GLN A 62 8.98 -10.44 -6.60
C GLN A 62 9.72 -11.58 -7.06
N THR A 63 10.69 -11.39 -7.87
CA THR A 63 11.40 -12.54 -8.26
C THR A 63 12.33 -13.00 -7.21
N ASN A 64 12.63 -12.22 -6.32
CA ASN A 64 13.54 -12.66 -5.37
C ASN A 64 13.09 -13.26 -4.29
#